data_24f3b526561106e8cf96843d97388fd8
#
_entry.id   24f3b526561106e8cf96843d97388fd8
#
_cell.length_a   1.000
_cell.length_b   1.000
_cell.length_c   1.000
_cell.angle_alpha   90.00
_cell.angle_beta   90.00
_cell.angle_gamma   90.00
#
_symmetry.space_group_name_H-M   'P 1'
#
loop_
_entity.id
_entity.type
_entity.pdbx_description
1 polymer ?
#
loop_
_entity_poly.entity_id
_entity_poly.type
_entity_poly.pdbx_seq_one_letter_code
_entity_poly.pdbx_strand_id
1 'polypeptide(L)'
;MQTEETRSSLPMPNVSRRTAPTLEQVAEKAGVSRSTASRAINGGLRVSPEAQASVDAAVSDLRYIPNRAARSLVTKRTSSVALVVPEPDERVLSDPFFASTIHGLNGALRDTDLQLVLVMARPEDIATRTLRYLRGGHADGAVVVSHHRDDILADELRRSGVPTVYVGRPFVGAERVQYVDVDNTGGGRIATEHLLSIGRRRIGTIAGPQDMSAGLDRLAGWAAALGEAGLAADAIEYGDFTTAGGARAAAQLLARYPDLDGLFVASDLMAVGALSVLADAGRLVPDDVAVVGYDNLGSATTTSPTLTTIVNPVVLMARTAGELLIDLLAGKRVDPAPVIFAPELVVRLSA
;
A
#
# COMPACT_ATOMS: atom_id res chain seq x y z
N MET A 1 -17.92 -49.66 -36.27
CA MET A 1 -17.11 -50.31 -35.21
C MET A 1 -16.57 -49.19 -34.36
N GLN A 2 -17.32 -48.88 -33.30
CA GLN A 2 -16.94 -47.87 -32.30
C GLN A 2 -16.19 -48.61 -31.18
N THR A 3 -14.96 -48.18 -30.89
CA THR A 3 -14.19 -48.64 -29.74
C THR A 3 -14.37 -47.62 -28.62
N GLU A 4 -15.17 -47.99 -27.61
CA GLU A 4 -15.28 -47.30 -26.33
C GLU A 4 -14.00 -47.48 -25.54
N GLU A 5 -13.24 -46.40 -25.32
CA GLU A 5 -12.15 -46.35 -24.33
C GLU A 5 -12.73 -46.11 -22.93
N THR A 6 -12.73 -47.14 -22.13
CA THR A 6 -13.09 -47.13 -20.72
C THR A 6 -12.04 -46.36 -19.91
N ARG A 7 -12.32 -45.12 -19.53
CA ARG A 7 -11.49 -44.36 -18.57
C ARG A 7 -11.61 -44.99 -17.17
N SER A 8 -10.58 -45.74 -16.77
CA SER A 8 -10.39 -46.21 -15.41
C SER A 8 -10.12 -45.03 -14.46
N SER A 9 -11.10 -44.71 -13.63
CA SER A 9 -10.96 -43.77 -12.53
C SER A 9 -10.21 -44.43 -11.38
N LEU A 10 -8.94 -44.06 -11.19
CA LEU A 10 -8.19 -44.44 -9.98
C LEU A 10 -8.87 -43.81 -8.75
N PRO A 11 -9.11 -44.59 -7.67
CA PRO A 11 -9.68 -44.05 -6.44
C PRO A 11 -8.65 -43.12 -5.78
N MET A 12 -9.05 -41.87 -5.55
CA MET A 12 -8.26 -40.89 -4.79
C MET A 12 -8.06 -41.45 -3.37
N PRO A 13 -6.81 -41.39 -2.83
CA PRO A 13 -6.55 -41.85 -1.48
C PRO A 13 -7.39 -41.05 -0.49
N ASN A 14 -8.16 -41.74 0.34
CA ASN A 14 -8.94 -41.17 1.42
C ASN A 14 -7.97 -40.64 2.49
N VAL A 15 -7.54 -39.36 2.37
CA VAL A 15 -6.77 -38.67 3.39
C VAL A 15 -7.67 -38.50 4.58
N SER A 16 -7.58 -39.41 5.56
CA SER A 16 -8.26 -39.27 6.85
C SER A 16 -7.82 -37.90 7.42
N ARG A 17 -8.72 -36.92 7.43
CA ARG A 17 -8.52 -35.66 8.14
C ARG A 17 -8.29 -36.03 9.60
N ARG A 18 -7.02 -35.98 10.05
CA ARG A 18 -6.72 -35.95 11.48
C ARG A 18 -7.56 -34.81 12.06
N THR A 19 -8.58 -35.12 12.85
CA THR A 19 -9.36 -34.12 13.57
C THR A 19 -8.40 -33.35 14.44
N ALA A 20 -8.29 -32.04 14.21
CA ALA A 20 -7.45 -31.18 15.04
C ALA A 20 -7.92 -31.29 16.50
N PRO A 21 -7.00 -31.29 17.46
CA PRO A 21 -7.35 -31.33 18.88
C PRO A 21 -8.38 -30.25 19.21
N THR A 22 -9.30 -30.56 20.15
CA THR A 22 -10.35 -29.63 20.56
C THR A 22 -10.06 -29.06 21.95
N LEU A 23 -10.72 -27.95 22.30
CA LEU A 23 -10.62 -27.34 23.62
C LEU A 23 -11.08 -28.30 24.73
N GLU A 24 -12.03 -29.16 24.43
CA GLU A 24 -12.53 -30.21 25.36
C GLU A 24 -11.41 -31.20 25.68
N GLN A 25 -10.65 -31.64 24.68
CA GLN A 25 -9.52 -32.56 24.90
C GLN A 25 -8.38 -31.90 25.69
N VAL A 26 -8.13 -30.59 25.48
CA VAL A 26 -7.19 -29.85 26.33
C VAL A 26 -7.67 -29.77 27.77
N ALA A 27 -8.93 -29.44 28.00
CA ALA A 27 -9.52 -29.37 29.34
C ALA A 27 -9.47 -30.74 30.07
N GLU A 28 -9.83 -31.82 29.39
CA GLU A 28 -9.76 -33.19 29.90
C GLU A 28 -8.33 -33.56 30.27
N LYS A 29 -7.36 -33.33 29.38
CA LYS A 29 -5.94 -33.64 29.62
C LYS A 29 -5.34 -32.81 30.76
N ALA A 30 -5.74 -31.54 30.90
CA ALA A 30 -5.29 -30.63 31.94
C ALA A 30 -6.01 -30.87 33.29
N GLY A 31 -7.04 -31.71 33.34
CA GLY A 31 -7.84 -31.96 34.55
C GLY A 31 -8.65 -30.75 35.03
N VAL A 32 -9.05 -29.87 34.11
CA VAL A 32 -9.80 -28.65 34.43
C VAL A 32 -11.12 -28.58 33.67
N SER A 33 -12.02 -27.68 34.09
CA SER A 33 -13.25 -27.44 33.33
C SER A 33 -12.93 -26.78 31.97
N ARG A 34 -13.80 -26.99 30.95
CA ARG A 34 -13.70 -26.30 29.62
C ARG A 34 -13.62 -24.78 29.76
N SER A 35 -14.36 -24.20 30.71
CA SER A 35 -14.35 -22.75 30.96
C SER A 35 -13.02 -22.30 31.60
N THR A 36 -12.37 -23.12 32.40
CA THR A 36 -11.03 -22.85 32.96
C THR A 36 -9.97 -22.96 31.89
N ALA A 37 -9.99 -24.02 31.06
CA ALA A 37 -9.08 -24.16 29.92
C ALA A 37 -9.22 -23.00 28.94
N SER A 38 -10.45 -22.59 28.58
CA SER A 38 -10.70 -21.43 27.73
C SER A 38 -10.15 -20.14 28.32
N ARG A 39 -10.30 -19.89 29.62
CA ARG A 39 -9.73 -18.70 30.28
C ARG A 39 -8.22 -18.73 30.32
N ALA A 40 -7.61 -19.87 30.63
CA ALA A 40 -6.17 -20.04 30.65
C ALA A 40 -5.56 -19.73 29.27
N ILE A 41 -6.13 -20.28 28.19
CA ILE A 41 -5.66 -20.10 26.82
C ILE A 41 -5.85 -18.65 26.31
N ASN A 42 -6.91 -17.96 26.76
CA ASN A 42 -7.24 -16.61 26.27
C ASN A 42 -6.76 -15.48 27.22
N GLY A 43 -5.94 -15.76 28.21
CA GLY A 43 -5.40 -14.75 29.15
C GLY A 43 -6.45 -14.19 30.11
N GLY A 44 -7.51 -14.95 30.44
CA GLY A 44 -8.58 -14.50 31.30
C GLY A 44 -8.17 -14.43 32.78
N LEU A 45 -8.70 -13.42 33.50
CA LEU A 45 -8.49 -13.24 34.92
C LEU A 45 -9.07 -14.44 35.73
N ARG A 46 -8.44 -14.81 36.88
CA ARG A 46 -8.86 -15.83 37.82
C ARG A 46 -8.63 -17.29 37.38
N VAL A 47 -7.45 -17.57 36.81
CA VAL A 47 -6.92 -18.92 36.67
C VAL A 47 -5.79 -19.08 37.69
N SER A 48 -5.77 -20.18 38.45
CA SER A 48 -4.68 -20.42 39.40
C SER A 48 -3.39 -20.76 38.64
N PRO A 49 -2.19 -20.47 39.20
CA PRO A 49 -0.92 -20.79 38.55
C PRO A 49 -0.79 -22.28 38.21
N GLU A 50 -1.31 -23.17 39.05
CA GLU A 50 -1.30 -24.62 38.83
C GLU A 50 -2.19 -25.03 37.64
N ALA A 51 -3.39 -24.43 37.56
CA ALA A 51 -4.30 -24.69 36.44
C ALA A 51 -3.74 -24.12 35.12
N GLN A 52 -3.07 -22.95 35.15
CA GLN A 52 -2.40 -22.38 34.00
C GLN A 52 -1.30 -23.32 33.49
N ALA A 53 -0.40 -23.77 34.38
CA ALA A 53 0.68 -24.69 34.04
C ALA A 53 0.18 -26.02 33.45
N SER A 54 -0.91 -26.58 34.02
CA SER A 54 -1.52 -27.81 33.52
C SER A 54 -2.12 -27.64 32.12
N VAL A 55 -2.77 -26.51 31.87
CA VAL A 55 -3.34 -26.19 30.54
C VAL A 55 -2.23 -25.95 29.51
N ASP A 56 -1.17 -25.20 29.86
CA ASP A 56 -0.04 -24.95 28.98
C ASP A 56 0.69 -26.24 28.56
N ALA A 57 0.87 -27.17 29.51
CA ALA A 57 1.40 -28.51 29.25
C ALA A 57 0.49 -29.31 28.30
N ALA A 58 -0.83 -29.30 28.54
CA ALA A 58 -1.78 -29.99 27.68
C ALA A 58 -1.87 -29.42 26.27
N VAL A 59 -1.80 -28.10 26.13
CA VAL A 59 -1.74 -27.40 24.84
C VAL A 59 -0.49 -27.81 24.04
N SER A 60 0.67 -27.83 24.72
CA SER A 60 1.94 -28.23 24.11
C SER A 60 1.92 -29.69 23.63
N ASP A 61 1.50 -30.60 24.49
CA ASP A 61 1.47 -32.05 24.23
C ASP A 61 0.49 -32.43 23.10
N LEU A 62 -0.68 -31.81 23.10
CA LEU A 62 -1.70 -32.02 22.07
C LEU A 62 -1.41 -31.24 20.78
N ARG A 63 -0.42 -30.35 20.80
CA ARG A 63 -0.18 -29.36 19.75
C ARG A 63 -1.49 -28.62 19.39
N TYR A 64 -2.25 -28.28 20.43
CA TYR A 64 -3.53 -27.60 20.24
C TYR A 64 -3.30 -26.16 19.76
N ILE A 65 -3.93 -25.83 18.64
CA ILE A 65 -3.98 -24.46 18.13
C ILE A 65 -5.40 -23.94 18.40
N PRO A 66 -5.55 -22.84 19.16
CA PRO A 66 -6.86 -22.26 19.42
C PRO A 66 -7.60 -21.96 18.11
N ASN A 67 -8.85 -22.42 18.01
CA ASN A 67 -9.67 -22.15 16.83
C ASN A 67 -10.02 -20.66 16.78
N ARG A 68 -9.43 -19.96 15.81
CA ARG A 68 -9.65 -18.52 15.63
C ARG A 68 -11.12 -18.18 15.43
N ALA A 69 -11.88 -19.02 14.69
CA ALA A 69 -13.30 -18.80 14.48
C ALA A 69 -14.11 -18.89 15.80
N ALA A 70 -13.76 -19.82 16.69
CA ALA A 70 -14.39 -19.91 18.02
C ALA A 70 -13.98 -18.70 18.91
N ARG A 71 -12.74 -18.25 18.81
CA ARG A 71 -12.25 -17.07 19.55
C ARG A 71 -12.93 -15.80 19.06
N SER A 72 -13.08 -15.63 17.75
CA SER A 72 -13.72 -14.45 17.16
C SER A 72 -15.20 -14.30 17.55
N LEU A 73 -15.92 -15.41 17.71
CA LEU A 73 -17.29 -15.41 18.23
C LEU A 73 -17.40 -14.88 19.66
N VAL A 74 -16.40 -15.16 20.50
CA VAL A 74 -16.37 -14.72 21.91
C VAL A 74 -15.84 -13.30 22.05
N THR A 75 -14.74 -12.97 21.35
CA THR A 75 -14.05 -11.69 21.48
C THR A 75 -14.60 -10.62 20.54
N LYS A 76 -15.40 -10.99 19.54
CA LYS A 76 -15.83 -10.17 18.40
C LYS A 76 -14.66 -9.54 17.64
N ARG A 77 -13.49 -10.19 17.66
CA ARG A 77 -12.27 -9.77 16.96
C ARG A 77 -11.73 -10.92 16.11
N THR A 78 -11.28 -10.59 14.91
CA THR A 78 -10.72 -11.55 13.95
C THR A 78 -9.22 -11.71 14.07
N SER A 79 -8.55 -10.79 14.78
CA SER A 79 -7.09 -10.61 14.78
C SER A 79 -6.55 -10.44 13.36
N SER A 80 -7.26 -9.71 12.53
CA SER A 80 -6.88 -9.42 11.14
C SER A 80 -7.09 -7.95 10.82
N VAL A 81 -6.18 -7.37 10.06
CA VAL A 81 -6.31 -6.04 9.46
C VAL A 81 -6.23 -6.16 7.95
N ALA A 82 -7.05 -5.39 7.25
CA ALA A 82 -7.09 -5.39 5.79
C ALA A 82 -6.18 -4.30 5.22
N LEU A 83 -5.34 -4.65 4.24
CA LEU A 83 -4.78 -3.67 3.32
C LEU A 83 -5.69 -3.65 2.09
N VAL A 84 -6.41 -2.55 1.91
CA VAL A 84 -7.33 -2.35 0.79
C VAL A 84 -6.63 -1.56 -0.31
N VAL A 85 -6.58 -2.15 -1.50
CA VAL A 85 -5.93 -1.58 -2.68
C VAL A 85 -6.95 -1.52 -3.82
N PRO A 86 -7.51 -0.34 -4.14
CA PRO A 86 -8.50 -0.14 -5.19
C PRO A 86 -7.84 0.01 -6.58
N GLU A 87 -7.05 -0.97 -6.98
CA GLU A 87 -6.28 -0.96 -8.22
C GLU A 87 -6.39 -2.30 -8.96
N PRO A 88 -6.17 -2.30 -10.28
CA PRO A 88 -6.08 -3.54 -11.06
C PRO A 88 -4.95 -4.44 -10.57
N ASP A 89 -5.16 -5.76 -10.65
CA ASP A 89 -4.22 -6.78 -10.17
C ASP A 89 -2.83 -6.62 -10.79
N GLU A 90 -2.77 -6.33 -12.09
CA GLU A 90 -1.52 -6.14 -12.83
C GLU A 90 -0.68 -5.00 -12.25
N ARG A 91 -1.34 -3.90 -11.84
CA ARG A 91 -0.68 -2.75 -11.21
C ARG A 91 -0.17 -3.11 -9.81
N VAL A 92 -1.02 -3.73 -8.99
CA VAL A 92 -0.66 -4.11 -7.61
C VAL A 92 0.55 -5.03 -7.59
N LEU A 93 0.67 -5.94 -8.56
CA LEU A 93 1.75 -6.93 -8.62
C LEU A 93 3.03 -6.40 -9.28
N SER A 94 2.97 -5.33 -10.08
CA SER A 94 4.11 -4.80 -10.84
C SER A 94 4.74 -3.54 -10.24
N ASP A 95 3.99 -2.76 -9.44
CA ASP A 95 4.47 -1.51 -8.86
C ASP A 95 5.13 -1.75 -7.49
N PRO A 96 6.44 -1.44 -7.31
CA PRO A 96 7.16 -1.57 -6.05
C PRO A 96 6.54 -0.82 -4.86
N PHE A 97 5.71 0.18 -5.12
CA PHE A 97 4.98 0.93 -4.11
C PHE A 97 4.15 0.00 -3.21
N PHE A 98 3.43 -0.96 -3.80
CA PHE A 98 2.58 -1.88 -3.02
C PHE A 98 3.40 -2.89 -2.21
N ALA A 99 4.49 -3.41 -2.77
CA ALA A 99 5.40 -4.28 -2.03
C ALA A 99 6.03 -3.55 -0.83
N SER A 100 6.43 -2.29 -1.01
CA SER A 100 6.96 -1.42 0.05
C SER A 100 5.91 -1.12 1.12
N THR A 101 4.66 -0.90 0.72
CA THR A 101 3.52 -0.72 1.64
C THR A 101 3.27 -1.98 2.48
N ILE A 102 3.23 -3.16 1.86
CA ILE A 102 3.09 -4.44 2.57
C ILE A 102 4.25 -4.65 3.55
N HIS A 103 5.48 -4.34 3.15
CA HIS A 103 6.65 -4.44 4.01
C HIS A 103 6.54 -3.54 5.24
N GLY A 104 6.16 -2.27 5.05
CA GLY A 104 5.96 -1.32 6.14
C GLY A 104 4.88 -1.77 7.13
N LEU A 105 3.72 -2.18 6.64
CA LEU A 105 2.62 -2.69 7.46
C LEU A 105 3.01 -3.95 8.24
N ASN A 106 3.67 -4.92 7.60
CA ASN A 106 4.17 -6.10 8.31
C ASN A 106 5.19 -5.74 9.40
N GLY A 107 5.97 -4.67 9.19
CA GLY A 107 6.86 -4.12 10.21
C GLY A 107 6.11 -3.63 11.46
N ALA A 108 4.97 -2.95 11.28
CA ALA A 108 4.11 -2.49 12.38
C ALA A 108 3.43 -3.65 13.11
N LEU A 109 3.05 -4.70 12.38
CA LEU A 109 2.30 -5.83 12.95
C LEU A 109 3.17 -6.89 13.61
N ARG A 110 4.50 -6.82 13.49
CA ARG A 110 5.45 -7.89 13.87
C ARG A 110 5.27 -8.39 15.29
N ASP A 111 5.07 -7.49 16.24
CA ASP A 111 4.98 -7.80 17.67
C ASP A 111 3.52 -7.89 18.15
N THR A 112 2.59 -8.20 17.23
CA THR A 112 1.17 -8.34 17.50
C THR A 112 0.65 -9.69 17.02
N ASP A 113 -0.55 -10.09 17.49
CA ASP A 113 -1.28 -11.27 16.97
C ASP A 113 -2.06 -10.97 15.68
N LEU A 114 -1.98 -9.75 15.14
CA LEU A 114 -2.71 -9.32 13.96
C LEU A 114 -2.11 -9.92 12.68
N GLN A 115 -2.97 -10.34 11.76
CA GLN A 115 -2.59 -10.81 10.43
C GLN A 115 -2.97 -9.76 9.39
N LEU A 116 -2.07 -9.52 8.42
CA LEU A 116 -2.37 -8.68 7.27
C LEU A 116 -3.11 -9.49 6.20
N VAL A 117 -4.26 -8.98 5.76
CA VAL A 117 -5.05 -9.53 4.65
C VAL A 117 -5.05 -8.52 3.53
N LEU A 118 -4.49 -8.88 2.38
CA LEU A 118 -4.54 -8.05 1.18
C LEU A 118 -5.93 -8.20 0.52
N VAL A 119 -6.61 -7.08 0.35
CA VAL A 119 -7.92 -6.98 -0.32
C VAL A 119 -7.74 -6.12 -1.56
N MET A 120 -7.53 -6.78 -2.70
CA MET A 120 -7.52 -6.12 -4.00
C MET A 120 -8.95 -5.99 -4.49
N ALA A 121 -9.32 -4.82 -4.94
CA ALA A 121 -10.67 -4.53 -5.41
C ALA A 121 -10.61 -3.58 -6.59
N ARG A 122 -11.20 -3.98 -7.70
CA ARG A 122 -11.40 -3.04 -8.80
C ARG A 122 -12.34 -1.92 -8.35
N PRO A 123 -12.21 -0.70 -8.89
CA PRO A 123 -13.05 0.44 -8.50
C PRO A 123 -14.55 0.12 -8.49
N GLU A 124 -15.03 -0.64 -9.46
CA GLU A 124 -16.44 -1.08 -9.58
C GLU A 124 -16.89 -2.09 -8.52
N ASP A 125 -15.95 -2.86 -7.94
CA ASP A 125 -16.21 -3.89 -6.91
C ASP A 125 -16.10 -3.39 -5.48
N ILE A 126 -15.49 -2.21 -5.26
CA ILE A 126 -15.20 -1.66 -3.92
C ILE A 126 -16.47 -1.51 -3.09
N ALA A 127 -17.51 -0.90 -3.67
CA ALA A 127 -18.76 -0.61 -2.98
C ALA A 127 -19.51 -1.89 -2.56
N THR A 128 -19.31 -3.00 -3.24
CA THR A 128 -20.11 -4.22 -3.02
C THR A 128 -19.35 -5.30 -2.28
N ARG A 129 -18.16 -5.69 -2.75
CA ARG A 129 -17.41 -6.83 -2.20
C ARG A 129 -16.55 -6.43 -1.01
N THR A 130 -15.75 -5.37 -1.15
CA THR A 130 -14.82 -4.93 -0.11
C THR A 130 -15.56 -4.42 1.12
N LEU A 131 -16.56 -3.56 0.94
CA LEU A 131 -17.37 -3.07 2.07
C LEU A 131 -18.13 -4.20 2.75
N ARG A 132 -18.67 -5.16 2.00
CA ARG A 132 -19.33 -6.34 2.59
C ARG A 132 -18.35 -7.17 3.41
N TYR A 133 -17.12 -7.36 2.94
CA TYR A 133 -16.08 -8.07 3.66
C TYR A 133 -15.74 -7.36 4.98
N LEU A 134 -15.48 -6.07 4.94
CA LEU A 134 -15.12 -5.29 6.12
C LEU A 134 -16.28 -5.17 7.12
N ARG A 135 -17.50 -4.86 6.65
CA ARG A 135 -18.71 -4.79 7.49
C ARG A 135 -19.13 -6.15 8.05
N GLY A 136 -18.79 -7.22 7.35
CA GLY A 136 -19.02 -8.60 7.82
C GLY A 136 -18.14 -9.01 9.00
N GLY A 137 -17.25 -8.12 9.47
CA GLY A 137 -16.36 -8.38 10.59
C GLY A 137 -15.27 -9.41 10.26
N HIS A 138 -14.81 -9.45 9.00
CA HIS A 138 -13.71 -10.31 8.58
C HIS A 138 -12.34 -9.68 8.80
N ALA A 139 -12.29 -8.38 9.10
CA ALA A 139 -11.12 -7.66 9.59
C ALA A 139 -11.53 -6.72 10.71
N ASP A 140 -10.63 -6.49 11.65
CA ASP A 140 -10.86 -5.61 12.81
C ASP A 140 -10.66 -4.14 12.44
N GLY A 141 -9.89 -3.87 11.39
CA GLY A 141 -9.64 -2.54 10.84
C GLY A 141 -9.02 -2.62 9.45
N ALA A 142 -8.80 -1.47 8.82
CA ALA A 142 -8.27 -1.37 7.48
C ALA A 142 -7.20 -0.28 7.33
N VAL A 143 -6.21 -0.54 6.47
CA VAL A 143 -5.37 0.48 5.85
C VAL A 143 -5.77 0.56 4.38
N VAL A 144 -5.99 1.77 3.86
CA VAL A 144 -6.36 2.02 2.46
C VAL A 144 -5.23 2.77 1.77
N VAL A 145 -4.87 2.36 0.56
CA VAL A 145 -3.82 3.00 -0.24
C VAL A 145 -4.30 3.20 -1.68
N SER A 146 -3.66 4.10 -2.42
CA SER A 146 -3.95 4.30 -3.86
C SER A 146 -5.42 4.58 -4.15
N HIS A 147 -6.01 5.52 -3.43
CA HIS A 147 -7.42 5.90 -3.57
C HIS A 147 -7.60 7.02 -4.61
N HIS A 148 -8.70 6.95 -5.33
CA HIS A 148 -9.08 7.87 -6.38
C HIS A 148 -10.21 8.82 -5.96
N ARG A 149 -10.46 9.87 -6.75
CA ARG A 149 -11.50 10.90 -6.48
C ARG A 149 -12.89 10.30 -6.29
N ASP A 150 -13.26 9.38 -7.17
CA ASP A 150 -14.61 8.80 -7.20
C ASP A 150 -14.75 7.59 -6.26
N ASP A 151 -13.74 7.35 -5.42
CA ASP A 151 -13.75 6.28 -4.44
C ASP A 151 -14.67 6.63 -3.26
N ILE A 152 -15.82 5.96 -3.20
CA ILE A 152 -16.78 6.11 -2.10
C ILE A 152 -16.32 5.41 -0.81
N LEU A 153 -15.17 4.69 -0.86
CA LEU A 153 -14.71 3.83 0.22
C LEU A 153 -14.47 4.60 1.52
N ALA A 154 -13.91 5.81 1.43
CA ALA A 154 -13.63 6.65 2.59
C ALA A 154 -14.89 6.97 3.39
N ASP A 155 -15.93 7.45 2.72
CA ASP A 155 -17.20 7.77 3.37
C ASP A 155 -17.95 6.54 3.90
N GLU A 156 -17.93 5.46 3.16
CA GLU A 156 -18.59 4.22 3.52
C GLU A 156 -17.88 3.50 4.69
N LEU A 157 -16.54 3.50 4.74
CA LEU A 157 -15.79 2.97 5.87
C LEU A 157 -16.03 3.80 7.13
N ARG A 158 -16.01 5.12 7.01
CA ARG A 158 -16.34 6.01 8.13
C ARG A 158 -17.76 5.74 8.68
N ARG A 159 -18.77 5.59 7.80
CA ARG A 159 -20.14 5.26 8.21
C ARG A 159 -20.26 3.87 8.84
N SER A 160 -19.42 2.94 8.44
CA SER A 160 -19.44 1.58 9.00
C SER A 160 -18.83 1.48 10.39
N GLY A 161 -18.07 2.49 10.83
CA GLY A 161 -17.36 2.48 12.10
C GLY A 161 -16.13 1.55 12.13
N VAL A 162 -15.70 1.01 10.99
CA VAL A 162 -14.46 0.21 10.89
C VAL A 162 -13.26 1.14 11.08
N PRO A 163 -12.40 0.91 12.09
CA PRO A 163 -11.17 1.66 12.26
C PRO A 163 -10.33 1.65 10.97
N THR A 164 -10.02 2.83 10.45
CA THR A 164 -9.36 2.95 9.14
C THR A 164 -8.31 4.04 9.16
N VAL A 165 -7.15 3.76 8.56
CA VAL A 165 -6.06 4.73 8.32
C VAL A 165 -5.71 4.70 6.83
N TYR A 166 -5.39 5.86 6.26
CA TYR A 166 -5.04 5.98 4.84
C TYR A 166 -3.54 6.21 4.68
N VAL A 167 -2.94 5.60 3.66
CA VAL A 167 -1.60 5.95 3.15
C VAL A 167 -1.80 6.77 1.88
N GLY A 168 -1.35 8.01 1.93
CA GLY A 168 -1.71 9.07 1.00
C GLY A 168 -2.94 9.87 1.46
N ARG A 169 -3.00 11.15 1.11
CA ARG A 169 -4.13 12.04 1.44
C ARG A 169 -5.36 11.67 0.61
N PRO A 170 -6.50 11.29 1.23
CA PRO A 170 -7.74 11.06 0.50
C PRO A 170 -8.18 12.28 -0.31
N PHE A 171 -8.72 12.03 -1.50
CA PHE A 171 -9.16 13.11 -2.38
C PHE A 171 -10.36 13.88 -1.80
N VAL A 172 -11.26 13.16 -1.15
CA VAL A 172 -12.45 13.71 -0.50
C VAL A 172 -12.47 13.31 0.97
N GLY A 173 -12.84 14.26 1.85
CA GLY A 173 -13.04 14.00 3.27
C GLY A 173 -11.76 13.78 4.09
N ALA A 174 -10.61 14.24 3.61
CA ALA A 174 -9.32 14.11 4.31
C ALA A 174 -9.37 14.70 5.73
N GLU A 175 -10.15 15.74 5.96
CA GLU A 175 -10.33 16.37 7.26
C GLU A 175 -11.11 15.52 8.30
N ARG A 176 -11.63 14.37 7.88
CA ARG A 176 -12.50 13.50 8.69
C ARG A 176 -11.90 12.13 8.95
N VAL A 177 -10.70 11.86 8.42
CA VAL A 177 -10.06 10.56 8.49
C VAL A 177 -8.60 10.67 8.89
N GLN A 178 -8.06 9.60 9.44
CA GLN A 178 -6.62 9.49 9.72
C GLN A 178 -5.88 9.14 8.45
N TYR A 179 -4.81 9.89 8.13
CA TYR A 179 -3.93 9.52 7.03
C TYR A 179 -2.48 9.88 7.30
N VAL A 180 -1.62 9.19 6.60
CA VAL A 180 -0.17 9.39 6.58
C VAL A 180 0.23 9.69 5.14
N ASP A 181 0.95 10.77 4.89
CA ASP A 181 1.35 11.17 3.54
C ASP A 181 2.78 11.73 3.55
N VAL A 182 3.31 12.00 2.38
CA VAL A 182 4.49 12.84 2.16
C VAL A 182 4.03 14.20 1.62
N ASP A 183 4.79 15.27 1.84
CA ASP A 183 4.51 16.56 1.18
C ASP A 183 4.78 16.46 -0.33
N ASN A 184 3.77 15.99 -1.06
CA ASN A 184 3.83 15.81 -2.50
C ASN A 184 4.04 17.13 -3.24
N THR A 185 3.46 18.23 -2.75
CA THR A 185 3.65 19.58 -3.33
C THR A 185 5.09 20.04 -3.16
N GLY A 186 5.63 19.91 -1.94
CA GLY A 186 7.04 20.19 -1.66
C GLY A 186 7.98 19.33 -2.50
N GLY A 187 7.66 18.05 -2.70
CA GLY A 187 8.44 17.15 -3.52
C GLY A 187 8.49 17.56 -5.00
N GLY A 188 7.34 17.91 -5.61
CA GLY A 188 7.29 18.44 -6.98
C GLY A 188 8.05 19.76 -7.13
N ARG A 189 7.97 20.61 -6.10
CA ARG A 189 8.76 21.88 -6.04
C ARG A 189 10.26 21.59 -6.01
N ILE A 190 10.75 20.76 -5.08
CA ILE A 190 12.18 20.44 -4.91
C ILE A 190 12.75 19.83 -6.20
N ALA A 191 12.02 18.93 -6.86
CA ALA A 191 12.43 18.34 -8.14
C ALA A 191 12.63 19.40 -9.22
N THR A 192 11.70 20.36 -9.31
CA THR A 192 11.73 21.43 -10.32
C THR A 192 12.80 22.48 -9.98
N GLU A 193 12.95 22.85 -8.73
CA GLU A 193 14.01 23.76 -8.27
C GLU A 193 15.40 23.18 -8.54
N HIS A 194 15.58 21.85 -8.41
CA HIS A 194 16.83 21.20 -8.79
C HIS A 194 17.12 21.38 -10.29
N LEU A 195 16.15 21.11 -11.18
CA LEU A 195 16.29 21.32 -12.60
C LEU A 195 16.65 22.78 -12.93
N LEU A 196 16.00 23.74 -12.29
CA LEU A 196 16.29 25.18 -12.42
C LEU A 196 17.72 25.50 -11.96
N SER A 197 18.17 24.92 -10.85
CA SER A 197 19.49 25.16 -10.26
C SER A 197 20.65 24.70 -11.14
N ILE A 198 20.44 23.62 -11.92
CA ILE A 198 21.41 23.12 -12.92
C ILE A 198 21.28 23.80 -14.29
N GLY A 199 20.50 24.90 -14.38
CA GLY A 199 20.41 25.75 -15.52
C GLY A 199 19.33 25.42 -16.53
N ARG A 200 18.43 24.46 -16.27
CA ARG A 200 17.34 24.13 -17.20
C ARG A 200 16.27 25.22 -17.17
N ARG A 201 15.69 25.50 -18.35
CA ARG A 201 14.76 26.62 -18.54
C ARG A 201 13.46 26.22 -19.24
N ARG A 202 13.48 25.19 -20.08
CA ARG A 202 12.30 24.63 -20.73
C ARG A 202 11.96 23.30 -20.06
N ILE A 203 11.33 23.38 -18.90
CA ILE A 203 11.08 22.23 -18.02
C ILE A 203 9.64 21.75 -18.21
N GLY A 204 9.48 20.55 -18.76
CA GLY A 204 8.19 19.87 -18.85
C GLY A 204 7.92 18.96 -17.66
N THR A 205 6.69 18.46 -17.60
CA THR A 205 6.31 17.41 -16.62
C THR A 205 5.46 16.31 -17.22
N ILE A 206 5.72 15.08 -16.77
CA ILE A 206 4.78 13.97 -16.91
C ILE A 206 4.08 13.83 -15.57
N ALA A 207 2.89 14.41 -15.47
CA ALA A 207 2.08 14.41 -14.27
C ALA A 207 1.47 13.02 -13.99
N GLY A 208 1.19 12.72 -12.74
CA GLY A 208 0.44 11.53 -12.36
C GLY A 208 -1.07 11.67 -12.65
N PRO A 209 -1.87 10.63 -12.33
CA PRO A 209 -3.32 10.65 -12.47
C PRO A 209 -3.94 11.85 -11.73
N GLN A 210 -4.86 12.54 -12.40
CA GLN A 210 -5.47 13.78 -11.88
C GLN A 210 -6.70 13.52 -10.99
N ASP A 211 -7.04 12.29 -10.80
CA ASP A 211 -8.04 11.80 -9.84
C ASP A 211 -7.41 11.28 -8.54
N MET A 212 -6.07 11.40 -8.42
CA MET A 212 -5.31 11.10 -7.21
C MET A 212 -4.64 12.35 -6.63
N SER A 213 -4.71 12.54 -5.31
CA SER A 213 -4.12 13.69 -4.62
C SER A 213 -2.63 13.84 -4.90
N ALA A 214 -1.86 12.73 -4.90
CA ALA A 214 -0.43 12.75 -5.19
C ALA A 214 -0.12 13.29 -6.60
N GLY A 215 -0.93 12.92 -7.63
CA GLY A 215 -0.77 13.43 -8.98
C GLY A 215 -0.96 14.94 -9.08
N LEU A 216 -2.03 15.44 -8.44
CA LEU A 216 -2.33 16.87 -8.40
C LEU A 216 -1.28 17.67 -7.63
N ASP A 217 -0.90 17.19 -6.45
CA ASP A 217 0.01 17.91 -5.56
C ASP A 217 1.42 18.02 -6.17
N ARG A 218 1.94 16.92 -6.79
CA ARG A 218 3.23 16.93 -7.48
C ARG A 218 3.22 17.91 -8.67
N LEU A 219 2.13 17.92 -9.43
CA LEU A 219 1.94 18.88 -10.53
C LEU A 219 1.88 20.33 -10.02
N ALA A 220 1.17 20.58 -8.93
CA ALA A 220 1.07 21.90 -8.32
C ALA A 220 2.44 22.42 -7.84
N GLY A 221 3.27 21.55 -7.27
CA GLY A 221 4.65 21.87 -6.85
C GLY A 221 5.53 22.27 -8.02
N TRP A 222 5.48 21.53 -9.14
CA TRP A 222 6.17 21.85 -10.38
C TRP A 222 5.74 23.21 -10.94
N ALA A 223 4.43 23.43 -11.05
CA ALA A 223 3.91 24.68 -11.60
C ALA A 223 4.26 25.90 -10.73
N ALA A 224 4.23 25.74 -9.39
CA ALA A 224 4.60 26.81 -8.47
C ALA A 224 6.07 27.21 -8.62
N ALA A 225 6.99 26.23 -8.69
CA ALA A 225 8.42 26.51 -8.84
C ALA A 225 8.74 27.22 -10.17
N LEU A 226 8.10 26.83 -11.28
CA LEU A 226 8.26 27.52 -12.55
C LEU A 226 7.67 28.95 -12.52
N GLY A 227 6.48 29.12 -11.92
CA GLY A 227 5.85 30.41 -11.77
C GLY A 227 6.72 31.41 -10.98
N GLU A 228 7.35 30.96 -9.88
CA GLU A 228 8.28 31.77 -9.09
C GLU A 228 9.56 32.13 -9.87
N ALA A 229 10.00 31.24 -10.77
CA ALA A 229 11.11 31.49 -11.66
C ALA A 229 10.74 32.35 -12.88
N GLY A 230 9.46 32.74 -13.05
CA GLY A 230 8.97 33.50 -14.20
C GLY A 230 8.97 32.70 -15.50
N LEU A 231 8.89 31.38 -15.43
CA LEU A 231 8.90 30.48 -16.60
C LEU A 231 7.48 29.94 -16.87
N ALA A 232 7.25 29.55 -18.14
CA ALA A 232 5.98 28.96 -18.55
C ALA A 232 5.81 27.53 -17.96
N ALA A 233 4.64 27.25 -17.37
CA ALA A 233 4.24 25.95 -16.87
C ALA A 233 3.18 25.33 -17.81
N ASP A 234 3.51 25.19 -19.09
CA ASP A 234 2.60 24.77 -20.17
C ASP A 234 2.95 23.41 -20.79
N ALA A 235 4.17 22.91 -20.57
CA ALA A 235 4.65 21.65 -21.11
C ALA A 235 4.25 20.49 -20.20
N ILE A 236 2.99 20.07 -20.30
CA ILE A 236 2.38 19.05 -19.42
C ILE A 236 1.84 17.92 -20.29
N GLU A 237 2.14 16.69 -19.92
CA GLU A 237 1.43 15.48 -20.34
C GLU A 237 1.12 14.62 -19.12
N TYR A 238 0.14 13.71 -19.26
CA TYR A 238 -0.41 12.94 -18.15
C TYR A 238 -0.10 11.45 -18.31
N GLY A 239 0.43 10.85 -17.25
CA GLY A 239 0.64 9.42 -17.12
C GLY A 239 -0.30 8.80 -16.09
N ASP A 240 -0.09 7.51 -15.84
CA ASP A 240 -0.93 6.66 -15.02
C ASP A 240 -0.11 5.88 -13.97
N PHE A 241 1.07 6.38 -13.64
CA PHE A 241 2.08 5.75 -12.78
C PHE A 241 2.61 4.41 -13.31
N THR A 242 2.42 4.11 -14.61
CA THR A 242 3.01 2.95 -15.28
C THR A 242 4.15 3.33 -16.19
N THR A 243 5.07 2.40 -16.46
CA THR A 243 6.15 2.60 -17.45
C THR A 243 5.59 2.91 -18.83
N ALA A 244 4.54 2.20 -19.25
CA ALA A 244 3.89 2.42 -20.55
C ALA A 244 3.22 3.80 -20.65
N GLY A 245 2.56 4.25 -19.57
CA GLY A 245 1.97 5.59 -19.48
C GLY A 245 3.03 6.68 -19.56
N GLY A 246 4.15 6.49 -18.85
CA GLY A 246 5.30 7.39 -18.93
C GLY A 246 5.90 7.51 -20.32
N ALA A 247 6.06 6.38 -21.02
CA ALA A 247 6.57 6.37 -22.40
C ALA A 247 5.61 7.10 -23.37
N ARG A 248 4.30 6.84 -23.28
CA ARG A 248 3.30 7.56 -24.11
C ARG A 248 3.36 9.07 -23.88
N ALA A 249 3.35 9.50 -22.63
CA ALA A 249 3.38 10.90 -22.25
C ALA A 249 4.68 11.58 -22.70
N ALA A 250 5.84 10.93 -22.55
CA ALA A 250 7.13 11.43 -23.00
C ALA A 250 7.14 11.64 -24.52
N ALA A 251 6.65 10.69 -25.31
CA ALA A 251 6.58 10.82 -26.77
C ALA A 251 5.70 12.01 -27.20
N GLN A 252 4.55 12.21 -26.56
CA GLN A 252 3.65 13.33 -26.83
C GLN A 252 4.30 14.66 -26.45
N LEU A 253 4.97 14.70 -25.29
CA LEU A 253 5.63 15.89 -24.78
C LEU A 253 6.77 16.34 -25.72
N LEU A 254 7.63 15.41 -26.16
CA LEU A 254 8.73 15.71 -27.09
C LEU A 254 8.24 16.16 -28.47
N ALA A 255 7.13 15.61 -28.96
CA ALA A 255 6.54 16.01 -30.22
C ALA A 255 5.98 17.45 -30.15
N ARG A 256 5.43 17.86 -29.02
CA ARG A 256 4.85 19.20 -28.83
C ARG A 256 5.89 20.25 -28.42
N TYR A 257 6.91 19.83 -27.69
CA TYR A 257 7.92 20.69 -27.09
C TYR A 257 9.33 20.13 -27.40
N PRO A 258 9.81 20.21 -28.63
CA PRO A 258 11.11 19.68 -29.04
C PRO A 258 12.30 20.38 -28.37
N ASP A 259 12.09 21.55 -27.80
CA ASP A 259 13.06 22.40 -27.12
C ASP A 259 13.19 22.10 -25.59
N LEU A 260 12.52 21.06 -25.08
CA LEU A 260 12.65 20.66 -23.69
C LEU A 260 14.11 20.36 -23.33
N ASP A 261 14.57 20.93 -22.21
CA ASP A 261 15.88 20.72 -21.60
C ASP A 261 15.83 20.13 -20.19
N GLY A 262 14.62 20.08 -19.57
CA GLY A 262 14.37 19.47 -18.28
C GLY A 262 13.03 18.76 -18.24
N LEU A 263 12.95 17.68 -17.48
CA LEU A 263 11.74 16.88 -17.33
C LEU A 263 11.56 16.41 -15.88
N PHE A 264 10.49 16.86 -15.24
CA PHE A 264 10.02 16.28 -13.99
C PHE A 264 8.99 15.20 -14.27
N VAL A 265 9.20 13.98 -13.76
CA VAL A 265 8.30 12.85 -13.94
C VAL A 265 7.74 12.43 -12.58
N ALA A 266 6.43 12.41 -12.45
CA ALA A 266 5.74 12.23 -11.18
C ALA A 266 5.83 10.81 -10.59
N SER A 267 6.55 9.87 -11.20
CA SER A 267 6.98 8.61 -10.59
C SER A 267 8.19 8.00 -11.31
N ASP A 268 8.98 7.20 -10.60
CA ASP A 268 10.15 6.53 -11.17
C ASP A 268 9.77 5.51 -12.27
N LEU A 269 8.63 4.82 -12.13
CA LEU A 269 8.15 3.92 -13.17
C LEU A 269 7.83 4.65 -14.47
N MET A 270 7.18 5.80 -14.39
CA MET A 270 6.96 6.64 -15.58
C MET A 270 8.28 7.20 -16.13
N ALA A 271 9.24 7.53 -15.24
CA ALA A 271 10.56 8.00 -15.66
C ALA A 271 11.35 6.93 -16.42
N VAL A 272 11.24 5.65 -16.06
CA VAL A 272 11.80 4.53 -16.85
C VAL A 272 11.28 4.57 -18.28
N GLY A 273 9.96 4.74 -18.45
CA GLY A 273 9.35 4.88 -19.78
C GLY A 273 9.82 6.11 -20.54
N ALA A 274 9.92 7.25 -19.85
CA ALA A 274 10.38 8.50 -20.45
C ALA A 274 11.85 8.41 -20.88
N LEU A 275 12.73 7.81 -20.08
CA LEU A 275 14.14 7.61 -20.41
C LEU A 275 14.31 6.75 -21.67
N SER A 276 13.49 5.70 -21.86
CA SER A 276 13.50 4.90 -23.08
C SER A 276 13.14 5.71 -24.31
N VAL A 277 12.10 6.53 -24.22
CA VAL A 277 11.67 7.40 -25.35
C VAL A 277 12.71 8.47 -25.68
N LEU A 278 13.35 9.07 -24.66
CA LEU A 278 14.44 10.03 -24.86
C LEU A 278 15.62 9.37 -25.59
N ALA A 279 16.02 8.16 -25.20
CA ALA A 279 17.09 7.41 -25.85
C ALA A 279 16.74 7.07 -27.31
N ASP A 280 15.52 6.60 -27.58
CA ASP A 280 15.04 6.29 -28.94
C ASP A 280 14.98 7.54 -29.83
N ALA A 281 14.72 8.71 -29.23
CA ALA A 281 14.76 10.02 -29.91
C ALA A 281 16.19 10.60 -30.07
N GLY A 282 17.23 9.89 -29.62
CA GLY A 282 18.61 10.32 -29.64
C GLY A 282 18.92 11.50 -28.71
N ARG A 283 18.09 11.73 -27.67
CA ARG A 283 18.29 12.81 -26.70
C ARG A 283 19.16 12.27 -25.54
N LEU A 284 20.28 12.90 -25.29
CA LEU A 284 21.20 12.53 -24.22
C LEU A 284 20.66 12.99 -22.84
N VAL A 285 20.68 12.09 -21.88
CA VAL A 285 20.34 12.40 -20.48
C VAL A 285 21.62 12.30 -19.66
N PRO A 286 22.01 13.35 -18.92
CA PRO A 286 21.30 14.61 -18.67
C PRO A 286 21.59 15.73 -19.70
N ASP A 287 22.51 15.55 -20.65
CA ASP A 287 23.11 16.66 -21.42
C ASP A 287 22.05 17.46 -22.21
N ASP A 288 21.22 16.81 -23.02
CA ASP A 288 20.14 17.46 -23.76
C ASP A 288 18.88 17.66 -22.92
N VAL A 289 18.52 16.67 -22.09
CA VAL A 289 17.33 16.72 -21.20
C VAL A 289 17.68 16.13 -19.85
N ALA A 290 17.72 16.95 -18.81
CA ALA A 290 17.86 16.46 -17.44
C ALA A 290 16.51 15.90 -16.93
N VAL A 291 16.54 14.75 -16.25
CA VAL A 291 15.32 14.06 -15.78
C VAL A 291 15.35 13.86 -14.27
N VAL A 292 14.28 14.29 -13.60
CA VAL A 292 14.06 14.03 -12.17
C VAL A 292 12.78 13.22 -12.02
N GLY A 293 12.87 12.08 -11.29
CA GLY A 293 11.75 11.22 -10.97
C GLY A 293 11.14 11.50 -9.60
N TYR A 294 10.30 10.57 -9.14
CA TYR A 294 9.68 10.57 -7.82
C TYR A 294 9.50 9.13 -7.36
N ASP A 295 9.69 8.83 -6.10
CA ASP A 295 9.49 7.66 -5.27
C ASP A 295 10.79 7.07 -4.69
N ASN A 296 11.92 7.07 -5.43
CA ASN A 296 13.18 6.42 -5.06
C ASN A 296 13.00 4.92 -4.69
N LEU A 297 12.14 4.24 -5.42
CA LEU A 297 11.92 2.80 -5.29
C LEU A 297 12.74 2.07 -6.36
N GLY A 298 13.44 1.04 -6.04
CA GLY A 298 14.33 0.17 -6.82
C GLY A 298 14.69 0.55 -8.26
N SER A 299 13.71 0.96 -9.07
CA SER A 299 13.87 1.38 -10.47
C SER A 299 14.84 2.56 -10.66
N ALA A 300 14.88 3.50 -9.72
CA ALA A 300 15.76 4.67 -9.80
C ALA A 300 17.25 4.31 -9.88
N THR A 301 17.65 3.19 -9.32
CA THR A 301 19.06 2.72 -9.31
C THR A 301 19.42 1.79 -10.45
N THR A 302 18.42 1.30 -11.19
CA THR A 302 18.59 0.33 -12.29
C THR A 302 18.47 0.95 -13.68
N THR A 303 18.10 2.23 -13.78
CA THR A 303 18.08 2.98 -15.05
C THR A 303 19.50 3.33 -15.52
N SER A 304 19.64 3.66 -16.81
CA SER A 304 20.87 4.20 -17.40
C SER A 304 20.49 5.45 -18.20
N PRO A 305 20.91 6.65 -17.72
CA PRO A 305 21.62 6.92 -16.46
C PRO A 305 20.78 6.62 -15.23
N THR A 306 21.44 6.45 -14.04
CA THR A 306 20.73 6.29 -12.78
C THR A 306 19.93 7.56 -12.44
N LEU A 307 18.69 7.40 -11.97
CA LEU A 307 17.69 8.45 -11.87
C LEU A 307 17.85 9.29 -10.59
N THR A 308 18.04 10.59 -10.76
CA THR A 308 17.80 11.62 -9.75
C THR A 308 16.31 11.62 -9.42
N THR A 309 15.95 11.55 -8.15
CA THR A 309 14.55 11.35 -7.77
C THR A 309 14.23 11.88 -6.37
N ILE A 310 12.95 12.13 -6.11
CA ILE A 310 12.42 12.49 -4.80
C ILE A 310 12.11 11.22 -4.02
N VAL A 311 12.51 11.15 -2.76
CA VAL A 311 12.17 10.04 -1.86
C VAL A 311 10.71 10.14 -1.44
N ASN A 312 9.96 9.08 -1.71
CA ASN A 312 8.66 8.81 -1.11
C ASN A 312 8.87 7.75 -0.01
N PRO A 313 8.79 8.08 1.27
CA PRO A 313 9.16 7.17 2.35
C PRO A 313 8.05 6.11 2.61
N VAL A 314 7.64 5.38 1.57
CA VAL A 314 6.47 4.48 1.56
C VAL A 314 6.50 3.45 2.70
N VAL A 315 7.67 2.84 2.96
CA VAL A 315 7.81 1.86 4.06
C VAL A 315 7.53 2.50 5.42
N LEU A 316 8.05 3.71 5.65
CA LEU A 316 7.85 4.43 6.89
C LEU A 316 6.40 4.92 7.03
N MET A 317 5.82 5.45 5.95
CA MET A 317 4.42 5.87 5.90
C MET A 317 3.47 4.71 6.23
N ALA A 318 3.67 3.56 5.58
CA ALA A 318 2.86 2.38 5.81
C ALA A 318 3.02 1.81 7.22
N ARG A 319 4.25 1.81 7.76
CA ARG A 319 4.50 1.41 9.14
C ARG A 319 3.78 2.33 10.13
N THR A 320 3.90 3.64 9.95
CA THR A 320 3.20 4.62 10.79
C THR A 320 1.68 4.47 10.71
N ALA A 321 1.13 4.23 9.50
CA ALA A 321 -0.30 3.96 9.34
C ALA A 321 -0.73 2.68 10.08
N GLY A 322 0.08 1.63 10.05
CA GLY A 322 -0.14 0.40 10.81
C GLY A 322 -0.12 0.63 12.33
N GLU A 323 0.84 1.40 12.83
CA GLU A 323 0.95 1.76 14.26
C GLU A 323 -0.27 2.58 14.72
N LEU A 324 -0.70 3.58 13.93
CA LEU A 324 -1.93 4.34 14.19
C LEU A 324 -3.16 3.44 14.22
N LEU A 325 -3.27 2.49 13.29
CA LEU A 325 -4.38 1.55 13.26
C LEU A 325 -4.38 0.65 14.51
N ILE A 326 -3.24 0.16 14.96
CA ILE A 326 -3.11 -0.62 16.20
C ILE A 326 -3.60 0.19 17.40
N ASP A 327 -3.22 1.45 17.50
CA ASP A 327 -3.66 2.34 18.56
C ASP A 327 -5.18 2.58 18.54
N LEU A 328 -5.77 2.76 17.36
CA LEU A 328 -7.23 2.84 17.19
C LEU A 328 -7.93 1.55 17.63
N LEU A 329 -7.38 0.38 17.25
CA LEU A 329 -7.92 -0.92 17.64
C LEU A 329 -7.81 -1.19 19.15
N ALA A 330 -6.81 -0.60 19.80
CA ALA A 330 -6.65 -0.64 21.25
C ALA A 330 -7.57 0.37 21.98
N GLY A 331 -8.34 1.18 21.25
CA GLY A 331 -9.20 2.21 21.82
C GLY A 331 -8.43 3.42 22.36
N LYS A 332 -7.18 3.60 21.97
CA LYS A 332 -6.39 4.78 22.34
C LYS A 332 -6.89 6.00 21.57
N ARG A 333 -6.73 7.16 22.19
CA ARG A 333 -6.97 8.44 21.51
C ARG A 333 -5.81 8.72 20.56
N VAL A 334 -6.09 8.80 19.28
CA VAL A 334 -5.13 9.18 18.22
C VAL A 334 -5.33 10.67 17.91
N ASP A 335 -4.23 11.39 17.67
CA ASP A 335 -4.28 12.79 17.22
C ASP A 335 -5.01 12.84 15.86
N PRO A 336 -6.03 13.67 15.68
CA PRO A 336 -6.73 13.80 14.41
C PRO A 336 -5.88 14.44 13.30
N ALA A 337 -4.75 15.07 13.63
CA ALA A 337 -3.86 15.66 12.63
C ALA A 337 -3.20 14.58 11.75
N PRO A 338 -3.08 14.81 10.43
CA PRO A 338 -2.36 13.89 9.56
C PRO A 338 -0.86 13.87 9.88
N VAL A 339 -0.22 12.73 9.64
CA VAL A 339 1.24 12.62 9.70
C VAL A 339 1.80 12.86 8.30
N ILE A 340 2.54 13.95 8.12
CA ILE A 340 3.12 14.34 6.82
C ILE A 340 4.64 14.26 6.92
N PHE A 341 5.25 13.44 6.08
CA PHE A 341 6.70 13.33 5.96
C PHE A 341 7.27 14.38 4.99
N ALA A 342 8.47 14.85 5.27
CA ALA A 342 9.19 15.73 4.36
C ALA A 342 9.76 14.89 3.18
N PRO A 343 9.65 15.38 1.93
CA PRO A 343 10.32 14.78 0.79
C PRO A 343 11.82 15.14 0.79
N GLU A 344 12.66 14.25 0.25
CA GLU A 344 14.09 14.45 0.09
C GLU A 344 14.51 14.21 -1.35
N LEU A 345 15.43 15.01 -1.88
CA LEU A 345 16.02 14.80 -3.20
C LEU A 345 17.26 13.90 -3.10
N VAL A 346 17.32 12.88 -3.94
CA VAL A 346 18.51 12.04 -4.15
C VAL A 346 19.07 12.32 -5.54
N VAL A 347 20.18 13.04 -5.60
CA VAL A 347 20.86 13.38 -6.85
C VAL A 347 21.66 12.18 -7.35
N ARG A 348 21.51 11.86 -8.65
CA ARG A 348 22.24 10.83 -9.39
C ARG A 348 22.69 11.35 -10.76
N LEU A 349 22.75 10.49 -11.77
CA LEU A 349 23.34 10.82 -13.08
C LEU A 349 22.36 11.43 -14.08
N SER A 350 21.06 11.40 -13.83
CA SER A 350 20.05 11.90 -14.80
C SER A 350 19.75 13.38 -14.69
N ALA A 351 20.19 14.04 -13.63
CA ALA A 351 20.01 15.50 -13.44
C ALA A 351 21.01 16.05 -12.43
#